data_cf310133434806564bc00703d7b31e12
#
_entry.id   cf310133434806564bc00703d7b31e12
#
_cell.length_a   1.000
_cell.length_b   1.000
_cell.length_c   1.000
_cell.angle_alpha   90.00
_cell.angle_beta   90.00
_cell.angle_gamma   90.00
#
_symmetry.space_group_name_H-M   'P 1'
#
loop_
_entity.id
_entity.type
_entity.pdbx_description
1 polymer ?
#
loop_
_entity_poly.entity_id
_entity_poly.type
_entity_poly.pdbx_seq_one_letter_code
_entity_poly.pdbx_strand_id
1 'polypeptide(L)'
;GDVYKRQNLIGPMYNGMYASFILILIITAFSVGLLFKIFVGNLFEVGGCRFYEENSEHKTRIALIVDGFLNGAYLRNVATIFCRDLYTVLWTLCLIIPGIVKSYEYKMIPYILAENPRISRKRAFEISKNMMDGEKWNAFVLDLSFIGWNLLSTITFGIVGVLYVNPYVNTTWAEFYKVMRENALETGNATREELIGLRKEADI
;
A
#
# COMPACT_ATOMS: atom_id res chain seq x y z
N GLY A 1 8.20 7.22 61.50
CA GLY A 1 9.32 7.33 60.55
C GLY A 1 9.31 6.28 59.41
N ASP A 2 9.00 5.02 59.73
CA ASP A 2 9.15 3.87 58.81
C ASP A 2 8.06 3.76 57.76
N VAL A 3 6.86 4.17 58.06
CA VAL A 3 5.70 4.15 57.12
C VAL A 3 5.95 5.13 55.97
N TYR A 4 6.46 6.31 56.24
CA TYR A 4 6.79 7.33 55.27
C TYR A 4 7.96 6.95 54.34
N LYS A 5 8.97 6.26 54.88
CA LYS A 5 10.08 5.68 54.10
C LYS A 5 9.62 4.59 53.13
N ARG A 6 8.71 3.70 53.59
CA ARG A 6 8.14 2.64 52.75
C ARG A 6 7.27 3.23 51.62
N GLN A 7 6.46 4.25 51.86
CA GLN A 7 5.65 4.88 50.85
C GLN A 7 6.48 5.55 49.76
N ASN A 8 7.62 6.18 50.11
CA ASN A 8 8.54 6.79 49.16
C ASN A 8 9.35 5.80 48.31
N LEU A 9 9.50 4.56 48.76
CA LEU A 9 10.17 3.48 48.02
C LEU A 9 9.19 2.69 47.13
N ILE A 10 7.99 2.47 47.63
CA ILE A 10 7.00 1.61 46.97
C ILE A 10 6.31 2.37 45.80
N GLY A 11 6.00 3.66 45.96
CA GLY A 11 5.35 4.47 44.93
C GLY A 11 6.09 4.52 43.58
N PRO A 12 7.39 4.84 43.54
CA PRO A 12 8.16 4.85 42.30
C PRO A 12 8.29 3.45 41.66
N MET A 13 8.34 2.40 42.47
CA MET A 13 8.43 1.02 41.99
C MET A 13 7.12 0.56 41.32
N TYR A 14 5.95 0.89 41.89
CA TYR A 14 4.65 0.65 41.24
C TYR A 14 4.49 1.45 39.95
N ASN A 15 4.85 2.73 39.95
CA ASN A 15 4.81 3.56 38.74
C ASN A 15 5.72 3.02 37.64
N GLY A 16 6.92 2.54 37.97
CA GLY A 16 7.82 1.88 37.02
C GLY A 16 7.24 0.58 36.46
N MET A 17 6.59 -0.23 37.28
CA MET A 17 5.96 -1.48 36.88
C MET A 17 4.76 -1.24 35.95
N TYR A 18 3.90 -0.26 36.25
CA TYR A 18 2.80 0.14 35.36
C TYR A 18 3.30 0.72 34.05
N ALA A 19 4.32 1.55 34.07
CA ALA A 19 4.93 2.11 32.85
C ALA A 19 5.52 0.98 31.95
N SER A 20 6.21 0.02 32.55
CA SER A 20 6.74 -1.13 31.81
C SER A 20 5.64 -2.01 31.22
N PHE A 21 4.56 -2.24 31.96
CA PHE A 21 3.41 -3.01 31.48
C PHE A 21 2.72 -2.31 30.29
N ILE A 22 2.48 -1.01 30.40
CA ILE A 22 1.90 -0.19 29.31
C ILE A 22 2.82 -0.23 28.08
N LEU A 23 4.12 -0.08 28.27
CA LEU A 23 5.09 -0.15 27.17
C LEU A 23 5.06 -1.50 26.45
N ILE A 24 5.00 -2.61 27.20
CA ILE A 24 4.88 -3.96 26.63
C ILE A 24 3.58 -4.09 25.82
N LEU A 25 2.45 -3.58 26.35
CA LEU A 25 1.17 -3.61 25.64
C LEU A 25 1.24 -2.81 24.32
N ILE A 26 1.86 -1.63 24.34
CA ILE A 26 2.02 -0.79 23.14
C ILE A 26 2.90 -1.51 22.12
N ILE A 27 4.04 -2.06 22.53
CA ILE A 27 4.95 -2.81 21.63
C ILE A 27 4.22 -4.03 21.03
N THR A 28 3.48 -4.77 21.85
CA THR A 28 2.73 -5.95 21.41
C THR A 28 1.64 -5.55 20.40
N ALA A 29 0.85 -4.52 20.70
CA ALA A 29 -0.20 -4.03 19.79
C ALA A 29 0.39 -3.52 18.48
N PHE A 30 1.50 -2.79 18.52
CA PHE A 30 2.21 -2.32 17.34
C PHE A 30 2.74 -3.49 16.49
N SER A 31 3.35 -4.50 17.13
CA SER A 31 3.87 -5.69 16.45
C SER A 31 2.77 -6.49 15.77
N VAL A 32 1.64 -6.70 16.45
CA VAL A 32 0.46 -7.38 15.87
C VAL A 32 -0.11 -6.59 14.70
N GLY A 33 -0.25 -5.26 14.84
CA GLY A 33 -0.70 -4.39 13.77
C GLY A 33 0.22 -4.41 12.55
N LEU A 34 1.54 -4.43 12.76
CA LEU A 34 2.53 -4.52 11.69
C LEU A 34 2.44 -5.88 10.96
N LEU A 35 2.33 -6.98 11.70
CA LEU A 35 2.15 -8.31 11.11
C LEU A 35 0.85 -8.38 10.31
N PHE A 36 -0.24 -7.85 10.84
CA PHE A 36 -1.51 -7.79 10.13
C PHE A 36 -1.39 -6.98 8.83
N LYS A 37 -0.74 -5.80 8.87
CA LYS A 37 -0.48 -5.01 7.65
C LYS A 37 0.31 -5.80 6.62
N ILE A 38 1.39 -6.47 7.01
CA ILE A 38 2.26 -7.20 6.09
C ILE A 38 1.52 -8.38 5.45
N PHE A 39 0.83 -9.20 6.23
CA PHE A 39 0.24 -10.45 5.76
C PHE A 39 -1.17 -10.29 5.18
N VAL A 40 -1.92 -9.30 5.62
CA VAL A 40 -3.32 -9.09 5.23
C VAL A 40 -3.50 -7.79 4.47
N GLY A 41 -3.07 -6.66 5.05
CA GLY A 41 -3.27 -5.33 4.47
C GLY A 41 -2.65 -5.18 3.09
N ASN A 42 -1.46 -5.72 2.86
CA ASN A 42 -0.77 -5.65 1.58
C ASN A 42 -1.51 -6.41 0.46
N LEU A 43 -2.20 -7.49 0.79
CA LEU A 43 -3.01 -8.19 -0.19
C LEU A 43 -4.32 -7.47 -0.52
N PHE A 44 -4.94 -6.84 0.47
CA PHE A 44 -6.08 -5.97 0.21
C PHE A 44 -5.70 -4.77 -0.67
N GLU A 45 -4.47 -4.27 -0.59
CA GLU A 45 -3.97 -3.24 -1.49
C GLU A 45 -3.94 -3.74 -2.94
N VAL A 46 -3.33 -4.91 -3.20
CA VAL A 46 -3.28 -5.53 -4.54
C VAL A 46 -4.68 -5.87 -5.05
N GLY A 47 -5.51 -6.49 -4.22
CA GLY A 47 -6.90 -6.80 -4.59
C GLY A 47 -7.75 -5.57 -4.85
N GLY A 48 -7.52 -4.48 -4.10
CA GLY A 48 -8.14 -3.19 -4.33
C GLY A 48 -7.73 -2.58 -5.67
N CYS A 49 -6.44 -2.59 -6.01
CA CYS A 49 -5.94 -2.14 -7.32
C CYS A 49 -6.66 -2.90 -8.44
N ARG A 50 -6.71 -4.23 -8.36
CA ARG A 50 -7.43 -5.07 -9.31
C ARG A 50 -8.90 -4.73 -9.41
N PHE A 51 -9.59 -4.57 -8.28
CA PHE A 51 -11.01 -4.20 -8.26
C PHE A 51 -11.27 -2.88 -8.99
N TYR A 52 -10.48 -1.83 -8.70
CA TYR A 52 -10.66 -0.52 -9.34
C TYR A 52 -10.29 -0.53 -10.82
N GLU A 53 -9.27 -1.28 -11.19
CA GLU A 53 -8.84 -1.44 -12.58
C GLU A 53 -9.95 -2.15 -13.40
N GLU A 54 -10.48 -3.27 -12.95
CA GLU A 54 -11.57 -3.99 -13.62
C GLU A 54 -12.89 -3.19 -13.59
N ASN A 55 -13.22 -2.54 -12.48
CA ASN A 55 -14.48 -1.80 -12.35
C ASN A 55 -14.54 -0.55 -13.23
N SER A 56 -13.41 -0.05 -13.72
CA SER A 56 -13.37 1.06 -14.66
C SER A 56 -13.78 0.65 -16.09
N GLU A 57 -13.68 -0.65 -16.42
CA GLU A 57 -14.09 -1.19 -17.72
C GLU A 57 -15.45 -1.90 -17.65
N HIS A 58 -15.71 -2.65 -16.59
CA HIS A 58 -16.92 -3.46 -16.44
C HIS A 58 -17.37 -3.47 -14.97
N LYS A 59 -18.67 -3.66 -14.74
CA LYS A 59 -19.19 -3.89 -13.37
C LYS A 59 -18.56 -5.18 -12.82
N THR A 60 -17.74 -5.05 -11.81
CA THR A 60 -16.99 -6.17 -11.26
C THR A 60 -17.49 -6.60 -9.89
N ARG A 61 -17.06 -7.80 -9.44
CA ARG A 61 -17.47 -8.36 -8.14
C ARG A 61 -16.52 -7.88 -7.04
N ILE A 62 -17.07 -7.51 -5.90
CA ILE A 62 -16.29 -7.15 -4.70
C ILE A 62 -15.34 -8.29 -4.26
N ALA A 63 -15.70 -9.54 -4.60
CA ALA A 63 -14.88 -10.71 -4.29
C ALA A 63 -13.45 -10.65 -4.86
N LEU A 64 -13.19 -9.86 -5.90
CA LEU A 64 -11.84 -9.67 -6.46
C LEU A 64 -10.85 -9.08 -5.46
N ILE A 65 -11.34 -8.33 -4.48
CA ILE A 65 -10.49 -7.78 -3.41
C ILE A 65 -9.78 -8.90 -2.63
N VAL A 66 -10.42 -10.06 -2.51
CA VAL A 66 -9.84 -11.22 -1.78
C VAL A 66 -9.17 -12.25 -2.70
N ASP A 67 -9.20 -12.06 -4.01
CA ASP A 67 -8.60 -13.00 -4.98
C ASP A 67 -7.08 -13.17 -4.78
N GLY A 68 -6.41 -12.13 -4.30
CA GLY A 68 -5.00 -12.17 -3.92
C GLY A 68 -4.63 -13.26 -2.90
N PHE A 69 -5.59 -13.72 -2.09
CA PHE A 69 -5.41 -14.80 -1.13
C PHE A 69 -5.57 -16.19 -1.75
N LEU A 70 -6.28 -16.30 -2.88
CA LEU A 70 -6.72 -17.57 -3.48
C LEU A 70 -5.89 -17.98 -4.71
N ASN A 71 -5.19 -17.04 -5.35
CA ASN A 71 -4.50 -17.26 -6.64
C ASN A 71 -3.18 -18.06 -6.57
N GLY A 72 -2.84 -18.63 -5.41
CA GLY A 72 -1.62 -19.44 -5.22
C GLY A 72 -0.30 -18.68 -5.24
N ALA A 73 -0.33 -17.34 -5.40
CA ALA A 73 0.85 -16.47 -5.39
C ALA A 73 0.97 -15.63 -4.10
N TYR A 74 0.20 -15.98 -3.07
CA TYR A 74 0.09 -15.25 -1.81
C TYR A 74 1.43 -14.77 -1.25
N LEU A 75 2.33 -15.71 -0.93
CA LEU A 75 3.62 -15.37 -0.31
C LEU A 75 4.50 -14.49 -1.22
N ARG A 76 4.41 -14.67 -2.53
CA ARG A 76 5.16 -13.86 -3.48
C ARG A 76 4.68 -12.42 -3.50
N ASN A 77 3.37 -12.22 -3.52
CA ASN A 77 2.75 -10.89 -3.48
C ASN A 77 3.08 -10.19 -2.15
N VAL A 78 2.88 -10.87 -1.01
CA VAL A 78 3.26 -10.36 0.32
C VAL A 78 4.73 -9.96 0.34
N ALA A 79 5.64 -10.84 -0.12
CA ALA A 79 7.07 -10.56 -0.11
C ALA A 79 7.46 -9.40 -1.04
N THR A 80 6.77 -9.23 -2.18
CA THR A 80 7.06 -8.14 -3.12
C THR A 80 6.62 -6.80 -2.55
N ILE A 81 5.41 -6.71 -2.02
CA ILE A 81 4.88 -5.48 -1.40
C ILE A 81 5.68 -5.14 -0.13
N PHE A 82 6.01 -6.13 0.70
CA PHE A 82 6.88 -5.92 1.86
C PHE A 82 8.24 -5.33 1.48
N CYS A 83 8.89 -5.86 0.42
CA CYS A 83 10.16 -5.31 -0.06
C CYS A 83 9.99 -3.88 -0.59
N ARG A 84 8.89 -3.57 -1.29
CA ARG A 84 8.56 -2.21 -1.71
C ARG A 84 8.50 -1.26 -0.51
N ASP A 85 7.71 -1.62 0.49
CA ASP A 85 7.54 -0.81 1.69
C ASP A 85 8.88 -0.63 2.43
N LEU A 86 9.64 -1.71 2.59
CA LEU A 86 10.95 -1.69 3.23
C LEU A 86 11.94 -0.76 2.49
N TYR A 87 12.03 -0.88 1.16
CA TYR A 87 12.91 -0.02 0.38
C TYR A 87 12.48 1.45 0.46
N THR A 88 11.19 1.74 0.40
CA THR A 88 10.68 3.10 0.55
C THR A 88 11.04 3.69 1.92
N VAL A 89 10.86 2.91 3.00
CA VAL A 89 11.24 3.33 4.36
C VAL A 89 12.74 3.57 4.47
N LEU A 90 13.58 2.67 3.95
CA LEU A 90 15.04 2.83 3.97
C LEU A 90 15.49 4.10 3.24
N TRP A 91 14.93 4.38 2.07
CA TRP A 91 15.23 5.62 1.33
C TRP A 91 14.76 6.86 2.07
N THR A 92 13.60 6.81 2.72
CA THR A 92 13.05 7.90 3.53
C THR A 92 13.93 8.18 4.76
N LEU A 93 14.46 7.12 5.39
CA LEU A 93 15.40 7.25 6.52
C LEU A 93 16.75 7.84 6.09
N CYS A 94 17.21 7.53 4.87
CA CYS A 94 18.42 8.13 4.34
C CYS A 94 18.23 9.63 4.09
N LEU A 95 17.21 10.00 3.34
CA LEU A 95 16.83 11.38 3.02
C LEU A 95 15.35 11.42 2.62
N ILE A 96 14.60 12.39 3.11
CA ILE A 96 13.15 12.52 2.86
C ILE A 96 12.84 12.66 1.36
N ILE A 97 13.58 13.52 0.63
CA ILE A 97 13.33 13.77 -0.80
C ILE A 97 13.53 12.51 -1.65
N PRO A 98 14.65 11.77 -1.58
CA PRO A 98 14.80 10.49 -2.27
C PRO A 98 13.73 9.46 -1.88
N GLY A 99 13.28 9.44 -0.61
CA GLY A 99 12.20 8.59 -0.17
C GLY A 99 10.90 8.86 -0.91
N ILE A 100 10.52 10.13 -1.07
CA ILE A 100 9.34 10.55 -1.84
C ILE A 100 9.49 10.13 -3.33
N VAL A 101 10.62 10.39 -3.95
CA VAL A 101 10.89 10.00 -5.35
C VAL A 101 10.76 8.48 -5.53
N LYS A 102 11.29 7.69 -4.58
CA LYS A 102 11.20 6.23 -4.63
C LYS A 102 9.79 5.71 -4.35
N SER A 103 9.01 6.38 -3.53
CA SER A 103 7.62 6.00 -3.32
C SER A 103 6.80 6.08 -4.61
N TYR A 104 7.02 7.11 -5.43
CA TYR A 104 6.41 7.21 -6.76
C TYR A 104 6.98 6.18 -7.75
N GLU A 105 8.28 5.94 -7.72
CA GLU A 105 8.92 4.92 -8.58
C GLU A 105 8.33 3.53 -8.38
N TYR A 106 7.90 3.19 -7.17
CA TYR A 106 7.32 1.90 -6.81
C TYR A 106 5.80 1.88 -6.76
N LYS A 107 5.14 2.98 -7.15
CA LYS A 107 3.69 3.16 -7.04
C LYS A 107 2.89 2.16 -7.88
N MET A 108 3.43 1.71 -9.03
CA MET A 108 2.73 0.81 -9.95
C MET A 108 2.85 -0.67 -9.56
N ILE A 109 3.70 -1.04 -8.59
CA ILE A 109 3.91 -2.44 -8.19
C ILE A 109 2.61 -3.17 -7.82
N PRO A 110 1.69 -2.61 -6.99
CA PRO A 110 0.44 -3.30 -6.64
C PRO A 110 -0.44 -3.61 -7.85
N TYR A 111 -0.49 -2.71 -8.83
CA TYR A 111 -1.24 -2.89 -10.08
C TYR A 111 -0.63 -3.98 -10.95
N ILE A 112 0.70 -3.98 -11.12
CA ILE A 112 1.43 -5.03 -11.85
C ILE A 112 1.18 -6.42 -11.22
N LEU A 113 1.16 -6.50 -9.89
CA LEU A 113 0.86 -7.74 -9.18
C LEU A 113 -0.62 -8.13 -9.27
N ALA A 114 -1.51 -7.15 -9.41
CA ALA A 114 -2.94 -7.37 -9.62
C ALA A 114 -3.21 -8.03 -10.98
N GLU A 115 -2.53 -7.57 -12.04
CA GLU A 115 -2.58 -8.19 -13.38
C GLU A 115 -1.86 -9.55 -13.43
N ASN A 116 -0.64 -9.61 -12.90
CA ASN A 116 0.18 -10.82 -12.96
C ASN A 116 0.77 -11.18 -11.58
N PRO A 117 0.03 -11.95 -10.76
CA PRO A 117 0.51 -12.38 -9.45
C PRO A 117 1.75 -13.28 -9.50
N ARG A 118 2.08 -13.82 -10.68
CA ARG A 118 3.22 -14.74 -10.89
C ARG A 118 4.49 -14.04 -11.38
N ILE A 119 4.45 -12.75 -11.66
CA ILE A 119 5.63 -11.99 -12.08
C ILE A 119 6.74 -12.04 -11.02
N SER A 120 8.00 -12.08 -11.45
CA SER A 120 9.13 -12.06 -10.53
C SER A 120 9.23 -10.69 -9.83
N ARG A 121 9.62 -10.68 -8.54
CA ARG A 121 9.80 -9.45 -7.79
C ARG A 121 10.70 -8.45 -8.52
N LYS A 122 11.89 -8.91 -8.98
CA LYS A 122 12.84 -8.05 -9.69
C LYS A 122 12.18 -7.38 -10.90
N ARG A 123 11.41 -8.15 -11.68
CA ARG A 123 10.77 -7.64 -12.89
C ARG A 123 9.63 -6.67 -12.58
N ALA A 124 8.84 -6.91 -11.54
CA ALA A 124 7.81 -5.97 -11.08
C ALA A 124 8.39 -4.61 -10.68
N PHE A 125 9.51 -4.58 -9.98
CA PHE A 125 10.23 -3.35 -9.64
C PHE A 125 10.80 -2.64 -10.87
N GLU A 126 11.38 -3.38 -11.81
CA GLU A 126 11.93 -2.84 -13.05
C GLU A 126 10.84 -2.21 -13.93
N ILE A 127 9.73 -2.90 -14.15
CA ILE A 127 8.59 -2.37 -14.92
C ILE A 127 8.02 -1.13 -14.25
N SER A 128 7.76 -1.16 -12.93
CA SER A 128 7.25 0.00 -12.20
C SER A 128 8.18 1.21 -12.31
N LYS A 129 9.49 0.99 -12.18
CA LYS A 129 10.49 2.04 -12.34
C LYS A 129 10.46 2.64 -13.75
N ASN A 130 10.42 1.80 -14.78
CA ASN A 130 10.38 2.25 -16.18
C ASN A 130 9.08 2.99 -16.51
N MET A 131 7.93 2.50 -16.03
CA MET A 131 6.63 3.17 -16.17
C MET A 131 6.63 4.58 -15.57
N MET A 132 7.28 4.73 -14.41
CA MET A 132 7.30 6.00 -13.67
C MET A 132 8.48 6.91 -14.05
N ASP A 133 9.30 6.50 -15.02
CA ASP A 133 10.40 7.34 -15.49
C ASP A 133 9.85 8.48 -16.36
N GLY A 134 10.19 9.72 -15.95
CA GLY A 134 9.59 10.94 -16.53
C GLY A 134 8.23 11.33 -15.95
N GLU A 135 7.46 10.39 -15.38
CA GLU A 135 6.07 10.62 -14.92
C GLU A 135 5.92 10.90 -13.41
N LYS A 136 7.01 10.83 -12.65
CA LYS A 136 6.98 11.05 -11.19
C LYS A 136 6.43 12.41 -10.80
N TRP A 137 6.71 13.43 -11.58
CA TRP A 137 6.21 14.78 -11.34
C TRP A 137 4.70 14.87 -11.61
N ASN A 138 4.22 14.29 -12.70
CA ASN A 138 2.79 14.23 -13.03
C ASN A 138 2.02 13.48 -11.94
N ALA A 139 2.56 12.36 -11.47
CA ALA A 139 2.02 11.60 -10.36
C ALA A 139 1.98 12.39 -9.04
N PHE A 140 3.01 13.19 -8.74
CA PHE A 140 3.04 14.08 -7.59
C PHE A 140 1.97 15.19 -7.70
N VAL A 141 1.83 15.82 -8.86
CA VAL A 141 0.80 16.84 -9.10
C VAL A 141 -0.60 16.24 -8.98
N LEU A 142 -0.79 15.00 -9.43
CA LEU A 142 -2.04 14.26 -9.26
C LEU A 142 -2.37 14.07 -7.77
N ASP A 143 -1.43 13.60 -6.94
CA ASP A 143 -1.63 13.48 -5.49
C ASP A 143 -1.90 14.84 -4.83
N LEU A 144 -1.25 15.90 -5.30
CA LEU A 144 -1.47 17.26 -4.82
C LEU A 144 -2.91 17.72 -5.08
N SER A 145 -3.50 17.32 -6.22
CA SER A 145 -4.90 17.65 -6.56
C SER A 145 -5.92 17.04 -5.57
N PHE A 146 -5.55 15.95 -4.88
CA PHE A 146 -6.42 15.32 -3.90
C PHE A 146 -6.34 15.93 -2.49
N ILE A 147 -5.43 16.90 -2.24
CA ILE A 147 -5.27 17.50 -0.90
C ILE A 147 -6.57 18.12 -0.41
N GLY A 148 -7.27 18.88 -1.27
CA GLY A 148 -8.56 19.50 -0.91
C GLY A 148 -9.62 18.48 -0.51
N TRP A 149 -9.70 17.36 -1.22
CA TRP A 149 -10.60 16.26 -0.93
C TRP A 149 -10.25 15.54 0.37
N ASN A 150 -8.95 15.33 0.63
CA ASN A 150 -8.47 14.74 1.88
C ASN A 150 -8.73 15.66 3.08
N LEU A 151 -8.61 16.98 2.91
CA LEU A 151 -8.97 17.96 3.94
C LEU A 151 -10.47 17.89 4.26
N LEU A 152 -11.32 17.84 3.23
CA LEU A 152 -12.77 17.68 3.41
C LEU A 152 -13.11 16.37 4.12
N SER A 153 -12.42 15.28 3.79
CA SER A 153 -12.54 13.99 4.48
C SER A 153 -12.22 14.12 5.97
N THR A 154 -11.15 14.83 6.30
CA THR A 154 -10.72 15.05 7.70
C THR A 154 -11.77 15.85 8.48
N ILE A 155 -12.32 16.91 7.90
CA ILE A 155 -13.37 17.74 8.51
C ILE A 155 -14.65 16.92 8.77
N THR A 156 -14.97 15.97 7.91
CA THR A 156 -16.16 15.10 8.03
C THR A 156 -15.89 13.82 8.82
N PHE A 157 -14.85 13.76 9.64
CA PHE A 157 -14.44 12.57 10.40
C PHE A 157 -14.28 11.29 9.54
N GLY A 158 -13.87 11.45 8.28
CA GLY A 158 -13.64 10.36 7.36
C GLY A 158 -14.87 9.86 6.60
N ILE A 159 -16.08 10.34 6.89
CA ILE A 159 -17.30 9.86 6.23
C ILE A 159 -17.23 10.11 4.71
N VAL A 160 -16.95 11.34 4.29
CA VAL A 160 -16.77 11.68 2.87
C VAL A 160 -15.57 10.95 2.28
N GLY A 161 -14.52 10.71 3.08
CA GLY A 161 -13.36 9.92 2.69
C GLY A 161 -13.74 8.52 2.22
N VAL A 162 -14.46 7.79 3.03
CA VAL A 162 -14.86 6.40 2.73
C VAL A 162 -15.86 6.33 1.57
N LEU A 163 -16.85 7.21 1.54
CA LEU A 163 -17.96 7.13 0.57
C LEU A 163 -17.61 7.69 -0.80
N TYR A 164 -16.73 8.70 -0.86
CA TYR A 164 -16.47 9.42 -2.11
C TYR A 164 -14.98 9.56 -2.44
N VAL A 165 -14.15 10.06 -1.50
CA VAL A 165 -12.76 10.43 -1.82
C VAL A 165 -11.92 9.19 -2.13
N ASN A 166 -12.01 8.13 -1.33
CA ASN A 166 -11.23 6.91 -1.55
C ASN A 166 -11.57 6.22 -2.87
N PRO A 167 -12.87 5.98 -3.22
CA PRO A 167 -13.22 5.47 -4.54
C PRO A 167 -12.70 6.35 -5.67
N TYR A 168 -12.88 7.67 -5.57
CA TYR A 168 -12.43 8.61 -6.60
C TYR A 168 -10.91 8.56 -6.80
N VAL A 169 -10.13 8.65 -5.73
CA VAL A 169 -8.66 8.59 -5.78
C VAL A 169 -8.17 7.27 -6.36
N ASN A 170 -8.72 6.15 -5.89
CA ASN A 170 -8.29 4.82 -6.34
C ASN A 170 -8.67 4.57 -7.81
N THR A 171 -9.85 5.01 -8.26
CA THR A 171 -10.22 4.93 -9.68
C THR A 171 -9.30 5.79 -10.55
N THR A 172 -8.97 7.00 -10.11
CA THR A 172 -8.04 7.87 -10.85
C THR A 172 -6.66 7.25 -10.98
N TRP A 173 -6.14 6.62 -9.93
CA TRP A 173 -4.87 5.90 -9.99
C TRP A 173 -4.94 4.65 -10.87
N ALA A 174 -6.07 3.95 -10.91
CA ALA A 174 -6.27 2.83 -11.83
C ALA A 174 -6.25 3.29 -13.30
N GLU A 175 -6.89 4.42 -13.63
CA GLU A 175 -6.82 5.01 -14.96
C GLU A 175 -5.39 5.50 -15.30
N PHE A 176 -4.70 6.12 -14.36
CA PHE A 176 -3.30 6.51 -14.55
C PHE A 176 -2.42 5.29 -14.85
N TYR A 177 -2.62 4.18 -14.11
CA TYR A 177 -1.91 2.92 -14.38
C TYR A 177 -2.16 2.39 -15.79
N LYS A 178 -3.39 2.42 -16.30
CA LYS A 178 -3.71 1.97 -17.66
C LYS A 178 -2.92 2.73 -18.72
N VAL A 179 -2.84 4.07 -18.60
CA VAL A 179 -2.03 4.87 -19.51
C VAL A 179 -0.56 4.48 -19.43
N MET A 180 -0.02 4.33 -18.23
CA MET A 180 1.38 3.91 -18.04
C MET A 180 1.64 2.51 -18.58
N ARG A 181 0.67 1.60 -18.45
CA ARG A 181 0.71 0.24 -18.97
C ARG A 181 0.81 0.23 -20.50
N GLU A 182 -0.06 0.98 -21.18
CA GLU A 182 -0.05 1.07 -22.64
C GLU A 182 1.28 1.65 -23.14
N ASN A 183 1.75 2.72 -22.54
CA ASN A 183 3.06 3.30 -22.85
C ASN A 183 4.21 2.29 -22.66
N ALA A 184 4.17 1.47 -21.59
CA ALA A 184 5.19 0.46 -21.33
C ALA A 184 5.17 -0.67 -22.38
N LEU A 185 4.00 -1.05 -22.87
CA LEU A 185 3.85 -2.03 -23.95
C LEU A 185 4.31 -1.47 -25.31
N GLU A 186 3.98 -0.21 -25.62
CA GLU A 186 4.41 0.44 -26.88
C GLU A 186 5.91 0.68 -26.93
N THR A 187 6.51 1.07 -25.81
CA THR A 187 7.96 1.32 -25.71
C THR A 187 8.79 0.05 -25.54
N GLY A 188 8.16 -1.14 -25.40
CA GLY A 188 8.83 -2.39 -25.17
C GLY A 188 9.44 -2.55 -23.76
N ASN A 189 9.09 -1.70 -22.83
CA ASN A 189 9.51 -1.77 -21.42
C ASN A 189 8.85 -2.95 -20.67
N ALA A 190 7.71 -3.40 -21.17
CA ALA A 190 6.99 -4.58 -20.70
C ALA A 190 6.40 -5.34 -21.90
N THR A 191 6.17 -6.63 -21.72
CA THR A 191 5.50 -7.47 -22.73
C THR A 191 4.06 -7.75 -22.35
N ARG A 192 3.23 -8.12 -23.35
CA ARG A 192 1.82 -8.52 -23.09
C ARG A 192 1.71 -9.81 -22.25
N GLU A 193 2.75 -10.62 -22.21
CA GLU A 193 2.83 -11.82 -21.36
C GLU A 193 3.12 -11.46 -19.89
N GLU A 194 3.80 -10.34 -19.66
CA GLU A 194 4.09 -9.82 -18.32
C GLU A 194 2.92 -9.02 -17.75
N LEU A 195 2.28 -8.20 -18.60
CA LEU A 195 1.08 -7.43 -18.30
C LEU A 195 -0.09 -8.05 -19.06
N ILE A 196 -0.67 -9.10 -18.49
CA ILE A 196 -1.66 -9.98 -19.13
C ILE A 196 -2.98 -9.24 -19.43
N GLY A 197 -3.20 -8.09 -18.79
CA GLY A 197 -4.46 -7.38 -18.81
C GLY A 197 -5.49 -8.01 -17.88
N LEU A 198 -6.64 -7.38 -17.81
CA LEU A 198 -7.75 -7.87 -17.02
C LEU A 198 -8.25 -9.18 -17.63
N ARG A 199 -8.39 -10.19 -16.80
CA ARG A 199 -8.94 -11.49 -17.20
C ARG A 199 -10.39 -11.27 -17.63
N LYS A 200 -10.72 -11.48 -18.90
CA LYS A 200 -12.10 -11.51 -19.34
C LYS A 200 -12.80 -12.67 -18.64
N GLU A 201 -14.02 -12.44 -18.10
CA GLU A 201 -14.83 -13.48 -17.45
C GLU A 201 -15.09 -14.73 -18.34
N ALA A 202 -14.73 -14.69 -19.62
CA ALA A 202 -14.85 -15.80 -20.56
C ALA A 202 -13.83 -16.93 -20.35
N ASP A 203 -12.84 -16.74 -19.47
CA ASP A 203 -11.75 -17.71 -19.24
C ASP A 203 -11.86 -18.45 -17.89
N ILE A 204 -13.07 -18.41 -17.23
CA ILE A 204 -13.34 -19.13 -15.98
C ILE A 204 -14.39 -20.23 -16.22
#